data_6f11a0265d0ab5fad720da8ef3cbf185
#
_entry.id   6f11a0265d0ab5fad720da8ef3cbf185
#
_cell.length_a   1.000
_cell.length_b   1.000
_cell.length_c   1.000
_cell.angle_alpha   90.00
_cell.angle_beta   90.00
_cell.angle_gamma   90.00
#
_symmetry.space_group_name_H-M   'P 1'
#
loop_
_entity.id
_entity.type
_entity.pdbx_description
1 polymer ?
#
loop_
_entity_poly.entity_id
_entity_poly.type
_entity_poly.pdbx_seq_one_letter_code
_entity_poly.pdbx_strand_id
1 'polypeptide(L)'
;MGSYLDARSCDGVWLLRMEDIDPPREKPGAADSILSTLELFGFEWDEPVLYQSNRIEAYAEAAEKLVADGLAYRCSCSRKEIQASGIKGSEGTIYPGTCRSGYDSSRSVKTLRVVTDAADVGFSDLIQGRFRQNLQQEVGDFVIRRADGLYAYQLAVVVDDAYQGITHVVRGSDLLFSTPRQLYLQQLLGLPLPEYAHLPLVMGEDGKKLSKQSMAWPVDESNPIETLLKAAGFLGQVPVQEAPGNIPEFWQWAVSNWNLKSVPI
;
A
#
# COMPACT_ATOMS: atom_id res chain seq x y z
N MET A 1 -8.09 5.93 -9.81
CA MET A 1 -7.91 6.73 -11.04
C MET A 1 -6.43 6.82 -11.44
N GLY A 2 -5.52 7.40 -10.65
CA GLY A 2 -4.13 7.59 -11.08
C GLY A 2 -3.44 6.31 -11.58
N SER A 3 -3.51 5.20 -10.83
CA SER A 3 -2.95 3.92 -11.27
C SER A 3 -3.60 3.36 -12.54
N TYR A 4 -4.89 3.59 -12.72
CA TYR A 4 -5.62 3.20 -13.93
C TYR A 4 -5.14 3.98 -15.15
N LEU A 5 -5.07 5.31 -15.02
CA LEU A 5 -4.59 6.17 -16.10
C LEU A 5 -3.14 5.87 -16.46
N ASP A 6 -2.29 5.63 -15.47
CA ASP A 6 -0.89 5.30 -15.69
C ASP A 6 -0.74 3.99 -16.47
N ALA A 7 -1.46 2.94 -16.07
CA ALA A 7 -1.47 1.67 -16.78
C ALA A 7 -2.03 1.81 -18.22
N ARG A 8 -3.21 2.43 -18.37
CA ARG A 8 -3.88 2.53 -19.68
C ARG A 8 -3.16 3.44 -20.66
N SER A 9 -2.48 4.48 -20.21
CA SER A 9 -1.70 5.37 -21.11
C SER A 9 -0.48 4.68 -21.74
N CYS A 10 -0.04 3.56 -21.19
CA CYS A 10 1.06 2.74 -21.69
C CYS A 10 0.58 1.40 -22.30
N ASP A 11 -0.70 1.24 -22.60
CA ASP A 11 -1.31 -0.04 -23.01
C ASP A 11 -1.04 -1.18 -22.01
N GLY A 12 -0.90 -0.83 -20.73
CA GLY A 12 -0.60 -1.73 -19.65
C GLY A 12 -1.84 -2.42 -19.07
N VAL A 13 -1.57 -3.47 -18.28
CA VAL A 13 -2.57 -4.25 -17.55
C VAL A 13 -2.88 -3.57 -16.21
N TRP A 14 -4.16 -3.42 -15.89
CA TRP A 14 -4.61 -2.88 -14.60
C TRP A 14 -5.42 -3.92 -13.84
N LEU A 15 -4.95 -4.28 -12.65
CA LEU A 15 -5.50 -5.36 -11.83
C LEU A 15 -6.16 -4.81 -10.57
N LEU A 16 -7.15 -5.54 -10.05
CA LEU A 16 -7.77 -5.27 -8.77
C LEU A 16 -7.39 -6.32 -7.73
N ARG A 17 -7.10 -5.82 -6.52
CA ARG A 17 -6.85 -6.67 -5.35
C ARG A 17 -7.65 -6.17 -4.16
N MET A 18 -8.44 -7.04 -3.56
CA MET A 18 -9.11 -6.79 -2.29
C MET A 18 -8.18 -7.18 -1.15
N GLU A 19 -7.82 -6.19 -0.35
CA GLU A 19 -6.91 -6.35 0.79
C GLU A 19 -7.70 -6.67 2.07
N ASP A 20 -8.38 -7.81 2.04
CA ASP A 20 -9.34 -8.33 3.04
C ASP A 20 -8.69 -9.26 4.09
N ILE A 21 -7.44 -8.99 4.46
CA ILE A 21 -6.68 -9.77 5.46
C ILE A 21 -6.84 -9.27 6.91
N ASP A 22 -7.72 -8.32 7.16
CA ASP A 22 -7.99 -7.77 8.50
C ASP A 22 -9.49 -7.87 8.84
N PRO A 23 -10.05 -9.10 8.97
CA PRO A 23 -11.49 -9.31 9.19
C PRO A 23 -12.12 -8.45 10.29
N PRO A 24 -11.44 -8.15 11.45
CA PRO A 24 -12.02 -7.28 12.47
C PRO A 24 -12.33 -5.84 12.01
N ARG A 25 -11.71 -5.38 10.93
CA ARG A 25 -11.93 -4.02 10.37
C ARG A 25 -12.73 -4.03 9.07
N GLU A 26 -12.96 -5.18 8.51
CA GLU A 26 -13.74 -5.34 7.30
C GLU A 26 -15.23 -5.16 7.57
N LYS A 27 -15.91 -4.45 6.68
CA LYS A 27 -17.36 -4.32 6.71
C LYS A 27 -17.98 -5.31 5.72
N PRO A 28 -18.96 -6.13 6.13
CA PRO A 28 -19.66 -7.00 5.19
C PRO A 28 -20.20 -6.23 3.98
N GLY A 29 -19.97 -6.76 2.76
CA GLY A 29 -20.38 -6.13 1.51
C GLY A 29 -19.50 -4.97 1.04
N ALA A 30 -18.39 -4.66 1.72
CA ALA A 30 -17.51 -3.56 1.32
C ALA A 30 -16.84 -3.84 -0.03
N ALA A 31 -16.41 -5.08 -0.29
CA ALA A 31 -15.79 -5.46 -1.57
C ALA A 31 -16.78 -5.27 -2.73
N ASP A 32 -18.01 -5.78 -2.60
CA ASP A 32 -19.05 -5.64 -3.63
C ASP A 32 -19.39 -4.17 -3.90
N SER A 33 -19.49 -3.37 -2.83
CA SER A 33 -19.74 -1.92 -2.96
C SER A 33 -18.60 -1.22 -3.69
N ILE A 34 -17.34 -1.57 -3.42
CA ILE A 34 -16.17 -1.00 -4.13
C ILE A 34 -16.22 -1.36 -5.61
N LEU A 35 -16.46 -2.63 -5.94
CA LEU A 35 -16.53 -3.09 -7.33
C LEU A 35 -17.67 -2.40 -8.09
N SER A 36 -18.88 -2.34 -7.51
CA SER A 36 -20.02 -1.67 -8.11
C SER A 36 -19.74 -0.17 -8.35
N THR A 37 -19.08 0.51 -7.42
CA THR A 37 -18.67 1.91 -7.60
C THR A 37 -17.67 2.03 -8.74
N LEU A 38 -16.66 1.17 -8.82
CA LEU A 38 -15.68 1.20 -9.93
C LEU A 38 -16.36 0.97 -11.29
N GLU A 39 -17.26 0.00 -11.39
CA GLU A 39 -18.06 -0.27 -12.60
C GLU A 39 -18.92 0.94 -12.99
N LEU A 40 -19.61 1.57 -12.02
CA LEU A 40 -20.42 2.76 -12.25
C LEU A 40 -19.61 3.91 -12.85
N PHE A 41 -18.36 4.07 -12.42
CA PHE A 41 -17.44 5.07 -12.94
C PHE A 41 -16.69 4.64 -14.21
N GLY A 42 -17.01 3.45 -14.76
CA GLY A 42 -16.46 2.96 -16.02
C GLY A 42 -15.00 2.48 -15.94
N PHE A 43 -14.55 2.06 -14.75
CA PHE A 43 -13.28 1.37 -14.65
C PHE A 43 -13.41 -0.06 -15.17
N GLU A 44 -12.43 -0.49 -15.93
CA GLU A 44 -12.33 -1.85 -16.46
C GLU A 44 -11.00 -2.46 -16.01
N TRP A 45 -11.03 -3.67 -15.46
CA TRP A 45 -9.85 -4.41 -15.05
C TRP A 45 -9.68 -5.69 -15.86
N ASP A 46 -8.45 -6.15 -16.02
CA ASP A 46 -8.09 -7.13 -17.04
C ASP A 46 -8.17 -8.58 -16.57
N GLU A 47 -8.11 -8.84 -15.26
CA GLU A 47 -8.11 -10.20 -14.69
C GLU A 47 -9.12 -10.33 -13.54
N PRO A 48 -9.46 -11.56 -13.11
CA PRO A 48 -10.29 -11.75 -11.92
C PRO A 48 -9.72 -11.05 -10.70
N VAL A 49 -10.58 -10.44 -9.89
CA VAL A 49 -10.19 -9.76 -8.66
C VAL A 49 -9.49 -10.74 -7.71
N LEU A 50 -8.29 -10.41 -7.29
CA LEU A 50 -7.56 -11.18 -6.30
C LEU A 50 -8.02 -10.77 -4.90
N TYR A 51 -8.36 -11.76 -4.06
CA TYR A 51 -8.69 -11.57 -2.65
C TYR A 51 -7.52 -12.07 -1.78
N GLN A 52 -6.99 -11.22 -0.92
CA GLN A 52 -5.84 -11.57 -0.07
C GLN A 52 -6.20 -12.66 0.95
N SER A 53 -7.45 -12.72 1.40
CA SER A 53 -7.95 -13.81 2.27
C SER A 53 -7.77 -15.21 1.68
N ASN A 54 -7.70 -15.34 0.36
CA ASN A 54 -7.46 -16.62 -0.34
C ASN A 54 -5.96 -16.93 -0.50
N ARG A 55 -5.06 -16.09 0.03
CA ARG A 55 -3.62 -16.18 -0.21
C ARG A 55 -2.79 -16.41 1.05
N ILE A 56 -3.44 -16.74 2.15
CA ILE A 56 -2.81 -16.88 3.48
C ILE A 56 -1.65 -17.89 3.48
N GLU A 57 -1.74 -18.95 2.69
CA GLU A 57 -0.68 -19.96 2.55
C GLU A 57 0.58 -19.36 1.91
N ALA A 58 0.44 -18.55 0.87
CA ALA A 58 1.58 -17.88 0.24
C ALA A 58 2.31 -16.93 1.21
N TYR A 59 1.57 -16.23 2.07
CA TYR A 59 2.17 -15.39 3.10
C TYR A 59 2.86 -16.21 4.18
N ALA A 60 2.29 -17.37 4.52
CA ALA A 60 2.90 -18.32 5.46
C ALA A 60 4.25 -18.83 4.94
N GLU A 61 4.28 -19.28 3.69
CA GLU A 61 5.50 -19.75 3.03
C GLU A 61 6.58 -18.67 2.98
N ALA A 62 6.24 -17.44 2.59
CA ALA A 62 7.17 -16.33 2.55
C ALA A 62 7.71 -15.98 3.96
N ALA A 63 6.84 -15.99 4.99
CA ALA A 63 7.25 -15.71 6.37
C ALA A 63 8.17 -16.80 6.92
N GLU A 64 7.84 -18.08 6.70
CA GLU A 64 8.67 -19.20 7.17
C GLU A 64 10.01 -19.28 6.41
N LYS A 65 10.03 -18.92 5.11
CA LYS A 65 11.29 -18.77 4.38
C LYS A 65 12.20 -17.73 5.06
N LEU A 66 11.68 -16.55 5.38
CA LEU A 66 12.47 -15.52 6.08
C LEU A 66 12.97 -16.00 7.44
N VAL A 67 12.18 -16.80 8.17
CA VAL A 67 12.61 -17.39 9.45
C VAL A 67 13.69 -18.46 9.23
N ALA A 68 13.56 -19.33 8.24
CA ALA A 68 14.53 -20.38 7.92
C ALA A 68 15.88 -19.80 7.48
N ASP A 69 15.85 -18.69 6.75
CA ASP A 69 17.05 -17.96 6.28
C ASP A 69 17.67 -17.08 7.40
N GLY A 70 17.09 -17.05 8.61
CA GLY A 70 17.57 -16.21 9.72
C GLY A 70 17.29 -14.71 9.55
N LEU A 71 16.47 -14.33 8.56
CA LEU A 71 16.11 -12.95 8.23
C LEU A 71 14.89 -12.46 9.02
N ALA A 72 14.16 -13.37 9.67
CA ALA A 72 13.07 -13.05 10.57
C ALA A 72 13.12 -13.96 11.83
N TYR A 73 12.49 -13.52 12.91
CA TYR A 73 12.50 -14.25 14.17
C TYR A 73 11.17 -14.12 14.91
N ARG A 74 10.95 -15.07 15.84
CA ARG A 74 9.77 -15.12 16.70
C ARG A 74 9.96 -14.19 17.90
N CYS A 75 8.95 -13.41 18.22
CA CYS A 75 8.98 -12.44 19.31
C CYS A 75 7.82 -12.67 20.28
N SER A 76 8.11 -12.74 21.59
CA SER A 76 7.14 -12.88 22.67
C SER A 76 6.83 -11.57 23.41
N CYS A 77 7.46 -10.44 23.05
CA CYS A 77 7.26 -9.15 23.69
C CYS A 77 5.83 -8.63 23.55
N SER A 78 5.28 -8.09 24.62
CA SER A 78 4.03 -7.35 24.61
C SER A 78 4.21 -5.91 24.09
N ARG A 79 3.14 -5.27 23.64
CA ARG A 79 3.16 -3.85 23.25
C ARG A 79 3.64 -2.95 24.37
N LYS A 80 3.25 -3.24 25.62
CA LYS A 80 3.65 -2.47 26.82
C LYS A 80 5.16 -2.54 27.06
N GLU A 81 5.75 -3.72 26.94
CA GLU A 81 7.20 -3.92 27.09
C GLU A 81 7.98 -3.18 26.00
N ILE A 82 7.49 -3.25 24.75
CA ILE A 82 8.11 -2.52 23.63
C ILE A 82 8.05 -1.02 23.85
N GLN A 83 6.89 -0.48 24.29
CA GLN A 83 6.74 0.94 24.59
C GLN A 83 7.64 1.40 25.75
N ALA A 84 7.85 0.55 26.74
CA ALA A 84 8.70 0.86 27.90
C ALA A 84 10.20 0.84 27.59
N SER A 85 10.63 0.05 26.60
CA SER A 85 12.05 -0.16 26.26
C SER A 85 12.46 0.47 24.93
N GLY A 86 11.51 0.94 24.12
CA GLY A 86 11.77 1.44 22.79
C GLY A 86 12.04 2.93 22.72
N ILE A 87 12.82 3.31 21.73
CA ILE A 87 13.07 4.71 21.34
C ILE A 87 11.93 5.16 20.43
N LYS A 88 11.48 6.39 20.51
CA LYS A 88 10.50 6.95 19.57
C LYS A 88 11.16 7.15 18.21
N GLY A 89 10.63 6.49 17.19
CA GLY A 89 10.96 6.71 15.78
C GLY A 89 9.92 7.58 15.07
N SER A 90 10.12 7.79 13.79
CA SER A 90 9.23 8.59 12.94
C SER A 90 7.81 8.01 12.83
N GLU A 91 7.68 6.70 12.85
CA GLU A 91 6.39 5.96 12.71
C GLU A 91 5.93 5.25 13.99
N GLY A 92 6.46 5.62 15.14
CA GLY A 92 6.13 4.99 16.42
C GLY A 92 7.34 4.52 17.21
N THR A 93 7.14 3.52 18.06
CA THR A 93 8.23 3.00 18.91
C THR A 93 9.09 2.01 18.13
N ILE A 94 10.38 2.31 18.03
CA ILE A 94 11.38 1.40 17.45
C ILE A 94 11.51 0.19 18.37
N TYR A 95 11.39 -1.01 17.81
CA TYR A 95 11.62 -2.24 18.56
C TYR A 95 13.12 -2.47 18.79
N PRO A 96 13.58 -2.65 20.05
CA PRO A 96 15.01 -2.71 20.37
C PRO A 96 15.70 -4.05 20.03
N GLY A 97 15.01 -4.98 19.36
CA GLY A 97 15.59 -6.27 18.98
C GLY A 97 15.70 -7.30 20.12
N THR A 98 14.99 -7.12 21.23
CA THR A 98 15.07 -7.96 22.44
C THR A 98 15.02 -9.46 22.17
N CYS A 99 14.25 -9.92 21.19
CA CYS A 99 14.11 -11.34 20.86
C CYS A 99 14.99 -11.80 19.68
N ARG A 100 15.90 -10.97 19.15
CA ARG A 100 16.77 -11.37 18.03
C ARG A 100 17.63 -12.60 18.36
N SER A 101 18.19 -12.67 19.57
CA SER A 101 19.03 -13.78 20.02
C SER A 101 18.24 -14.92 20.66
N GLY A 102 16.92 -14.88 20.56
CA GLY A 102 16.02 -15.86 21.17
C GLY A 102 14.91 -15.16 21.97
N TYR A 103 13.78 -15.82 22.13
CA TYR A 103 12.67 -15.36 22.96
C TYR A 103 12.51 -16.25 24.20
N ASP A 104 11.86 -15.71 25.23
CA ASP A 104 11.51 -16.44 26.42
C ASP A 104 10.56 -17.61 26.10
N SER A 105 11.06 -18.86 26.19
CA SER A 105 10.31 -20.07 25.84
C SER A 105 9.14 -20.36 26.80
N SER A 106 9.12 -19.74 27.98
CA SER A 106 7.98 -19.83 28.90
C SER A 106 6.78 -19.01 28.43
N ARG A 107 6.95 -18.15 27.42
CA ARG A 107 5.95 -17.26 26.88
C ARG A 107 5.53 -17.69 25.45
N SER A 108 4.28 -17.54 25.14
CA SER A 108 3.80 -17.76 23.77
C SER A 108 4.44 -16.77 22.79
N VAL A 109 4.81 -17.24 21.59
CA VAL A 109 5.20 -16.39 20.47
C VAL A 109 3.99 -15.53 20.07
N LYS A 110 4.22 -14.23 19.99
CA LYS A 110 3.16 -13.28 19.64
C LYS A 110 3.26 -12.80 18.20
N THR A 111 4.48 -12.52 17.73
CA THR A 111 4.68 -11.94 16.41
C THR A 111 5.88 -12.55 15.70
N LEU A 112 5.93 -12.43 14.37
CA LEU A 112 7.17 -12.58 13.61
C LEU A 112 7.65 -11.19 13.20
N ARG A 113 8.97 -10.98 13.33
CA ARG A 113 9.64 -9.72 12.97
C ARG A 113 10.76 -9.96 11.99
N VAL A 114 10.90 -9.06 11.03
CA VAL A 114 12.05 -9.02 10.12
C VAL A 114 13.21 -8.33 10.84
N VAL A 115 14.41 -8.90 10.69
CA VAL A 115 15.65 -8.27 11.13
C VAL A 115 15.96 -7.11 10.20
N THR A 116 16.11 -5.91 10.73
CA THR A 116 16.61 -4.77 9.96
C THR A 116 18.10 -4.58 10.22
N ASP A 117 18.85 -4.26 9.19
CA ASP A 117 20.26 -3.89 9.30
C ASP A 117 20.43 -2.37 9.21
N ALA A 118 21.68 -1.90 9.35
CA ALA A 118 22.00 -0.48 9.30
C ALA A 118 21.99 0.11 7.89
N ALA A 119 21.69 -0.71 6.87
CA ALA A 119 21.66 -0.23 5.49
C ALA A 119 20.50 0.72 5.26
N ASP A 120 20.77 1.76 4.53
CA ASP A 120 19.73 2.68 4.07
C ASP A 120 19.01 2.09 2.86
N VAL A 121 17.70 2.06 2.93
CA VAL A 121 16.85 1.70 1.81
C VAL A 121 16.39 2.97 1.11
N GLY A 122 16.78 3.11 -0.16
CA GLY A 122 16.43 4.27 -0.96
C GLY A 122 15.79 3.87 -2.28
N PHE A 123 14.95 4.75 -2.81
CA PHE A 123 14.34 4.63 -4.14
C PHE A 123 14.09 6.02 -4.74
N SER A 124 13.84 6.04 -6.03
CA SER A 124 13.41 7.25 -6.74
C SER A 124 11.92 7.10 -7.04
N ASP A 125 11.10 7.91 -6.37
CA ASP A 125 9.68 7.99 -6.67
C ASP A 125 9.45 8.87 -7.90
N LEU A 126 8.56 8.48 -8.77
CA LEU A 126 8.31 9.19 -10.03
C LEU A 126 7.63 10.56 -9.83
N ILE A 127 7.03 10.82 -8.64
CA ILE A 127 6.36 12.08 -8.29
C ILE A 127 7.10 12.77 -7.14
N GLN A 128 7.34 12.06 -6.03
CA GLN A 128 7.92 12.63 -4.80
C GLN A 128 9.45 12.76 -4.86
N GLY A 129 10.11 12.22 -5.92
CA GLY A 129 11.55 12.29 -6.08
C GLY A 129 12.29 11.26 -5.21
N ARG A 130 13.52 11.60 -4.80
CA ARG A 130 14.36 10.67 -4.05
C ARG A 130 13.93 10.56 -2.60
N PHE A 131 13.71 9.34 -2.15
CA PHE A 131 13.41 9.00 -0.77
C PHE A 131 14.44 8.00 -0.23
N ARG A 132 14.81 8.14 1.05
CA ARG A 132 15.77 7.27 1.73
C ARG A 132 15.42 7.16 3.19
N GLN A 133 15.53 5.94 3.75
CA GLN A 133 15.25 5.67 5.15
C GLN A 133 16.23 4.63 5.71
N ASN A 134 16.76 4.88 6.88
CA ASN A 134 17.51 3.88 7.64
C ASN A 134 16.53 3.06 8.49
N LEU A 135 16.20 1.85 8.02
CA LEU A 135 15.19 1.03 8.67
C LEU A 135 15.55 0.66 10.11
N GLN A 136 16.82 0.40 10.40
CA GLN A 136 17.23 0.04 11.77
C GLN A 136 17.01 1.20 12.75
N GLN A 137 17.35 2.41 12.34
CA GLN A 137 17.33 3.58 13.22
C GLN A 137 15.97 4.24 13.32
N GLU A 138 15.14 4.16 12.26
CA GLU A 138 13.89 4.90 12.16
C GLU A 138 12.65 4.03 12.39
N VAL A 139 12.73 2.73 12.08
CA VAL A 139 11.60 1.77 12.14
C VAL A 139 11.87 0.65 13.13
N GLY A 140 13.09 0.10 13.15
CA GLY A 140 13.47 -1.11 13.86
C GLY A 140 12.90 -2.38 13.21
N ASP A 141 13.03 -3.50 13.90
CA ASP A 141 12.51 -4.78 13.42
C ASP A 141 10.98 -4.75 13.37
N PHE A 142 10.43 -4.73 12.18
CA PHE A 142 9.00 -4.59 11.98
C PHE A 142 8.27 -5.93 11.87
N VAL A 143 6.98 -5.89 12.19
CA VAL A 143 6.14 -7.09 12.25
C VAL A 143 5.69 -7.49 10.83
N ILE A 144 5.83 -8.79 10.52
CA ILE A 144 5.28 -9.44 9.31
C ILE A 144 4.14 -10.42 9.61
N ARG A 145 4.05 -10.94 10.86
CA ARG A 145 2.89 -11.67 11.36
C ARG A 145 2.50 -11.14 12.72
N ARG A 146 1.25 -10.79 12.88
CA ARG A 146 0.66 -10.18 14.07
C ARG A 146 0.39 -11.21 15.18
N ALA A 147 0.10 -10.71 16.38
CA ALA A 147 -0.20 -11.54 17.54
C ALA A 147 -1.52 -12.32 17.44
N ASP A 148 -2.44 -11.84 16.65
CA ASP A 148 -3.71 -12.48 16.31
C ASP A 148 -3.59 -13.52 15.18
N GLY A 149 -2.38 -13.75 14.69
CA GLY A 149 -2.06 -14.71 13.64
C GLY A 149 -2.15 -14.17 12.22
N LEU A 150 -2.69 -12.97 12.02
CA LEU A 150 -2.82 -12.35 10.71
C LEU A 150 -1.48 -11.85 10.17
N TYR A 151 -1.28 -11.92 8.86
CA TYR A 151 -0.10 -11.37 8.21
C TYR A 151 -0.21 -9.86 8.09
N ALA A 152 0.91 -9.18 8.20
CA ALA A 152 0.95 -7.73 8.09
C ALA A 152 0.88 -7.31 6.61
N TYR A 153 0.25 -6.16 6.36
CA TYR A 153 0.16 -5.54 5.04
C TYR A 153 1.49 -5.52 4.28
N GLN A 154 2.59 -5.20 4.98
CA GLN A 154 3.92 -5.10 4.36
C GLN A 154 4.39 -6.41 3.71
N LEU A 155 4.06 -7.56 4.30
CA LEU A 155 4.39 -8.86 3.71
C LEU A 155 3.40 -9.25 2.60
N ALA A 156 2.11 -9.11 2.87
CA ALA A 156 1.08 -9.55 1.94
C ALA A 156 1.19 -8.81 0.60
N VAL A 157 1.36 -7.49 0.62
CA VAL A 157 1.43 -6.70 -0.61
C VAL A 157 2.63 -7.07 -1.49
N VAL A 158 3.81 -7.30 -0.92
CA VAL A 158 5.00 -7.63 -1.73
C VAL A 158 4.95 -9.04 -2.33
N VAL A 159 4.34 -9.98 -1.61
CA VAL A 159 4.10 -11.35 -2.11
C VAL A 159 3.10 -11.32 -3.27
N ASP A 160 2.05 -10.55 -3.14
CA ASP A 160 1.01 -10.46 -4.16
C ASP A 160 1.44 -9.62 -5.36
N ASP A 161 2.20 -8.54 -5.16
CA ASP A 161 2.77 -7.75 -6.26
C ASP A 161 3.69 -8.63 -7.13
N ALA A 162 4.52 -9.46 -6.51
CA ALA A 162 5.34 -10.41 -7.24
C ALA A 162 4.53 -11.49 -7.95
N TYR A 163 3.49 -12.03 -7.30
CA TYR A 163 2.61 -13.04 -7.89
C TYR A 163 1.84 -12.51 -9.09
N GLN A 164 1.35 -11.27 -9.02
CA GLN A 164 0.62 -10.61 -10.11
C GLN A 164 1.54 -9.96 -11.16
N GLY A 165 2.87 -10.01 -10.97
CA GLY A 165 3.83 -9.42 -11.90
C GLY A 165 3.75 -7.89 -11.97
N ILE A 166 3.42 -7.23 -10.83
CA ILE A 166 3.30 -5.78 -10.76
C ILE A 166 4.65 -5.11 -11.05
N THR A 167 4.67 -4.24 -12.04
CA THR A 167 5.86 -3.47 -12.44
C THR A 167 5.83 -2.03 -11.95
N HIS A 168 4.64 -1.46 -11.75
CA HIS A 168 4.43 -0.07 -11.31
C HIS A 168 3.41 -0.02 -10.19
N VAL A 169 3.74 0.66 -9.09
CA VAL A 169 2.87 0.89 -7.95
C VAL A 169 2.54 2.37 -7.87
N VAL A 170 1.33 2.74 -8.29
CA VAL A 170 0.82 4.12 -8.23
C VAL A 170 -0.23 4.20 -7.12
N ARG A 171 0.06 4.91 -6.04
CA ARG A 171 -0.78 4.94 -4.82
C ARG A 171 -0.68 6.26 -4.06
N GLY A 172 -1.45 6.43 -2.99
CA GLY A 172 -1.40 7.65 -2.17
C GLY A 172 -0.09 7.82 -1.41
N SER A 173 0.35 9.06 -1.23
CA SER A 173 1.61 9.40 -0.53
C SER A 173 1.60 9.10 0.97
N ASP A 174 0.46 8.76 1.56
CA ASP A 174 0.38 8.22 2.92
C ASP A 174 1.08 6.86 3.08
N LEU A 175 1.37 6.18 1.97
CA LEU A 175 2.14 4.93 1.94
C LEU A 175 3.62 5.12 1.57
N LEU A 176 4.08 6.36 1.37
CA LEU A 176 5.48 6.65 1.01
C LEU A 176 6.46 6.04 2.01
N PHE A 177 6.21 6.24 3.32
CA PHE A 177 7.03 5.67 4.40
C PHE A 177 6.93 4.14 4.54
N SER A 178 5.94 3.50 3.92
CA SER A 178 5.84 2.04 3.86
C SER A 178 6.75 1.43 2.82
N THR A 179 7.07 2.16 1.76
CA THR A 179 7.83 1.68 0.60
C THR A 179 9.22 1.13 0.96
N PRO A 180 10.04 1.74 1.83
CA PRO A 180 11.33 1.17 2.20
C PRO A 180 11.22 -0.22 2.84
N ARG A 181 10.20 -0.47 3.67
CA ARG A 181 9.96 -1.79 4.27
C ARG A 181 9.57 -2.83 3.22
N GLN A 182 8.79 -2.42 2.23
CA GLN A 182 8.36 -3.28 1.12
C GLN A 182 9.53 -3.62 0.21
N LEU A 183 10.32 -2.63 -0.20
CA LEU A 183 11.55 -2.83 -0.97
C LEU A 183 12.53 -3.75 -0.23
N TYR A 184 12.69 -3.56 1.08
CA TYR A 184 13.54 -4.41 1.89
C TYR A 184 13.05 -5.86 1.92
N LEU A 185 11.74 -6.09 2.10
CA LEU A 185 11.15 -7.43 2.04
C LEU A 185 11.32 -8.06 0.65
N GLN A 186 11.11 -7.31 -0.42
CA GLN A 186 11.32 -7.78 -1.78
C GLN A 186 12.76 -8.24 -2.00
N GLN A 187 13.74 -7.45 -1.53
CA GLN A 187 15.16 -7.82 -1.59
C GLN A 187 15.47 -9.11 -0.79
N LEU A 188 14.97 -9.21 0.45
CA LEU A 188 15.17 -10.38 1.30
C LEU A 188 14.55 -11.67 0.72
N LEU A 189 13.42 -11.53 0.04
CA LEU A 189 12.70 -12.65 -0.58
C LEU A 189 13.19 -12.96 -2.02
N GLY A 190 14.03 -12.09 -2.60
CA GLY A 190 14.48 -12.20 -3.99
C GLY A 190 13.38 -11.92 -5.00
N LEU A 191 12.42 -11.04 -4.66
CA LEU A 191 11.29 -10.67 -5.51
C LEU A 191 11.63 -9.47 -6.42
N PRO A 192 10.92 -9.29 -7.54
CA PRO A 192 11.05 -8.11 -8.39
C PRO A 192 10.80 -6.81 -7.62
N LEU A 193 11.49 -5.74 -8.00
CA LEU A 193 11.30 -4.41 -7.44
C LEU A 193 10.50 -3.57 -8.44
N PRO A 194 9.27 -3.15 -8.11
CA PRO A 194 8.48 -2.27 -8.97
C PRO A 194 8.98 -0.82 -8.91
N GLU A 195 8.60 -0.02 -9.89
CA GLU A 195 8.68 1.43 -9.81
C GLU A 195 7.53 2.00 -8.98
N TYR A 196 7.76 3.13 -8.32
CA TYR A 196 6.78 3.75 -7.41
C TYR A 196 6.44 5.16 -7.83
N ALA A 197 5.16 5.50 -7.75
CA ALA A 197 4.63 6.85 -7.90
C ALA A 197 3.62 7.13 -6.76
N HIS A 198 3.95 8.05 -5.86
CA HIS A 198 3.08 8.40 -4.73
C HIS A 198 2.31 9.68 -5.03
N LEU A 199 1.02 9.51 -5.28
CA LEU A 199 0.06 10.58 -5.58
C LEU A 199 -0.19 11.46 -4.35
N PRO A 200 -0.46 12.77 -4.54
CA PRO A 200 -0.82 13.65 -3.45
C PRO A 200 -2.11 13.20 -2.75
N LEU A 201 -2.23 13.53 -1.48
CA LEU A 201 -3.44 13.29 -0.71
C LEU A 201 -4.42 14.44 -0.92
N VAL A 202 -5.70 14.10 -1.07
CA VAL A 202 -6.76 15.10 -1.05
C VAL A 202 -6.95 15.56 0.39
N MET A 203 -6.73 16.85 0.62
CA MET A 203 -6.85 17.47 1.95
C MET A 203 -8.20 18.16 2.08
N GLY A 204 -8.81 18.08 3.25
CA GLY A 204 -9.98 18.87 3.58
C GLY A 204 -9.62 20.32 3.90
N GLU A 205 -10.62 21.18 4.06
CA GLU A 205 -10.44 22.59 4.43
C GLU A 205 -9.74 22.76 5.79
N ASP A 206 -9.83 21.73 6.65
CA ASP A 206 -9.14 21.69 7.95
C ASP A 206 -7.66 21.26 7.85
N GLY A 207 -7.13 21.10 6.63
CA GLY A 207 -5.76 20.66 6.38
C GLY A 207 -5.48 19.21 6.74
N LYS A 208 -6.52 18.40 7.01
CA LYS A 208 -6.36 16.96 7.26
C LYS A 208 -6.72 16.15 6.02
N LYS A 209 -6.10 14.98 5.91
CA LYS A 209 -6.45 14.02 4.85
C LYS A 209 -7.95 13.71 4.88
N LEU A 210 -8.61 13.80 3.73
CA LEU A 210 -9.97 13.30 3.58
C LEU A 210 -9.97 11.79 3.79
N SER A 211 -10.64 11.34 4.86
CA SER A 211 -10.72 9.93 5.22
C SER A 211 -12.09 9.60 5.81
N LYS A 212 -12.42 8.31 5.87
CA LYS A 212 -13.64 7.84 6.54
C LYS A 212 -13.72 8.30 8.02
N GLN A 213 -12.59 8.52 8.68
CA GLN A 213 -12.52 8.99 10.08
C GLN A 213 -12.77 10.49 10.20
N SER A 214 -12.46 11.28 9.17
CA SER A 214 -12.73 12.72 9.09
C SER A 214 -14.12 13.04 8.52
N MET A 215 -15.05 12.08 8.50
CA MET A 215 -16.39 12.23 7.93
C MET A 215 -16.37 12.70 6.45
N ALA A 216 -15.38 12.26 5.69
CA ALA A 216 -15.36 12.48 4.24
C ALA A 216 -16.67 11.91 3.64
N TRP A 217 -17.33 12.72 2.81
CA TRP A 217 -18.54 12.29 2.12
C TRP A 217 -18.21 11.09 1.22
N PRO A 218 -19.13 10.14 1.10
CA PRO A 218 -19.01 9.11 0.06
C PRO A 218 -18.78 9.73 -1.31
N VAL A 219 -18.16 8.97 -2.20
CA VAL A 219 -18.03 9.38 -3.61
C VAL A 219 -19.43 9.65 -4.17
N ASP A 220 -19.61 10.80 -4.81
CA ASP A 220 -20.89 11.17 -5.41
C ASP A 220 -21.15 10.34 -6.68
N GLU A 221 -22.03 9.36 -6.55
CA GLU A 221 -22.44 8.46 -7.62
C GLU A 221 -23.58 9.06 -8.48
N SER A 222 -24.22 10.16 -8.05
CA SER A 222 -25.32 10.79 -8.75
C SER A 222 -24.86 11.58 -9.99
N ASN A 223 -23.60 12.06 -9.98
CA ASN A 223 -22.99 12.76 -11.12
C ASN A 223 -21.56 12.24 -11.39
N PRO A 224 -21.42 11.04 -12.00
CA PRO A 224 -20.12 10.40 -12.21
C PRO A 224 -19.14 11.26 -13.00
N ILE A 225 -19.59 11.97 -14.03
CA ILE A 225 -18.72 12.81 -14.86
C ILE A 225 -18.10 13.95 -14.06
N GLU A 226 -18.89 14.66 -13.28
CA GLU A 226 -18.38 15.76 -12.45
C GLU A 226 -17.37 15.24 -11.42
N THR A 227 -17.66 14.07 -10.83
CA THR A 227 -16.76 13.41 -9.86
C THR A 227 -15.46 12.99 -10.51
N LEU A 228 -15.49 12.40 -11.71
CA LEU A 228 -14.30 12.03 -12.48
C LEU A 228 -13.47 13.26 -12.87
N LEU A 229 -14.10 14.34 -13.33
CA LEU A 229 -13.42 15.59 -13.68
C LEU A 229 -12.75 16.24 -12.46
N LYS A 230 -13.43 16.25 -11.29
CA LYS A 230 -12.82 16.72 -10.03
C LYS A 230 -11.60 15.88 -9.66
N ALA A 231 -11.71 14.55 -9.75
CA ALA A 231 -10.60 13.66 -9.44
C ALA A 231 -9.42 13.84 -10.42
N ALA A 232 -9.69 14.04 -11.72
CA ALA A 232 -8.67 14.37 -12.71
C ALA A 232 -7.99 15.71 -12.38
N GLY A 233 -8.76 16.71 -11.97
CA GLY A 233 -8.24 18.01 -11.54
C GLY A 233 -7.29 17.92 -10.35
N PHE A 234 -7.58 17.08 -9.34
CA PHE A 234 -6.65 16.79 -8.23
C PHE A 234 -5.34 16.15 -8.67
N LEU A 235 -5.37 15.41 -9.77
CA LEU A 235 -4.19 14.81 -10.38
C LEU A 235 -3.49 15.73 -11.38
N GLY A 236 -3.88 17.03 -11.46
CA GLY A 236 -3.29 17.99 -12.37
C GLY A 236 -3.68 17.78 -13.84
N GLN A 237 -4.70 16.95 -14.11
CA GLN A 237 -5.19 16.67 -15.45
C GLN A 237 -6.46 17.50 -15.70
N VAL A 238 -6.37 18.54 -16.52
CA VAL A 238 -7.48 19.45 -16.77
C VAL A 238 -7.75 19.52 -18.28
N PRO A 239 -9.01 19.37 -18.73
CA PRO A 239 -9.37 19.56 -20.12
C PRO A 239 -9.05 21.00 -20.59
N VAL A 240 -8.35 21.13 -21.71
CA VAL A 240 -7.95 22.43 -22.29
C VAL A 240 -9.08 23.02 -23.17
N GLN A 241 -10.04 22.18 -23.56
CA GLN A 241 -11.18 22.50 -24.43
C GLN A 241 -12.48 22.05 -23.76
N GLU A 242 -13.48 21.67 -24.55
CA GLU A 242 -14.75 21.20 -24.01
C GLU A 242 -14.56 19.98 -23.09
N ALA A 243 -15.21 20.02 -21.93
CA ALA A 243 -15.20 18.91 -21.00
C ALA A 243 -15.96 17.70 -21.58
N PRO A 244 -15.50 16.45 -21.33
CA PRO A 244 -16.20 15.25 -21.76
C PRO A 244 -17.64 15.21 -21.24
N GLY A 245 -18.60 14.84 -22.11
CA GLY A 245 -20.03 14.81 -21.78
C GLY A 245 -20.51 13.49 -21.18
N ASN A 246 -19.72 12.42 -21.29
CA ASN A 246 -20.06 11.09 -20.79
C ASN A 246 -18.81 10.30 -20.34
N ILE A 247 -19.02 9.17 -19.65
CA ILE A 247 -17.94 8.36 -19.10
C ILE A 247 -16.97 7.82 -20.18
N PRO A 248 -17.42 7.27 -21.32
CA PRO A 248 -16.50 6.83 -22.36
C PRO A 248 -15.64 7.96 -22.94
N GLU A 249 -16.21 9.12 -23.21
CA GLU A 249 -15.46 10.30 -23.66
C GLU A 249 -14.45 10.76 -22.62
N PHE A 250 -14.83 10.71 -21.33
CA PHE A 250 -13.92 11.04 -20.23
C PHE A 250 -12.70 10.11 -20.24
N TRP A 251 -12.89 8.81 -20.30
CA TRP A 251 -11.77 7.87 -20.28
C TRP A 251 -10.90 7.98 -21.53
N GLN A 252 -11.50 8.15 -22.70
CA GLN A 252 -10.75 8.37 -23.94
C GLN A 252 -9.86 9.61 -23.82
N TRP A 253 -10.43 10.72 -23.34
CA TRP A 253 -9.67 11.94 -23.08
C TRP A 253 -8.60 11.75 -22.01
N ALA A 254 -8.95 11.21 -20.86
CA ALA A 254 -8.07 11.11 -19.70
C ALA A 254 -6.86 10.21 -19.96
N VAL A 255 -7.05 9.07 -20.62
CA VAL A 255 -5.95 8.15 -21.00
C VAL A 255 -5.04 8.79 -22.03
N SER A 256 -5.61 9.43 -23.08
CA SER A 256 -4.82 10.06 -24.14
C SER A 256 -4.01 11.27 -23.67
N ASN A 257 -4.44 11.93 -22.61
CA ASN A 257 -3.80 13.13 -22.07
C ASN A 257 -3.10 12.91 -20.72
N TRP A 258 -3.04 11.68 -20.24
CA TRP A 258 -2.38 11.39 -18.97
C TRP A 258 -0.91 11.82 -18.97
N ASN A 259 -0.54 12.59 -17.98
CA ASN A 259 0.82 13.02 -17.78
C ASN A 259 1.19 12.95 -16.29
N LEU A 260 1.94 11.92 -15.92
CA LEU A 260 2.38 11.71 -14.54
C LEU A 260 3.18 12.92 -14.00
N LYS A 261 3.91 13.65 -14.87
CA LYS A 261 4.69 14.84 -14.48
C LYS A 261 3.83 16.06 -14.15
N SER A 262 2.57 16.07 -14.54
CA SER A 262 1.61 17.12 -14.19
C SER A 262 0.95 16.90 -12.83
N VAL A 263 1.15 15.72 -12.23
CA VAL A 263 0.62 15.42 -10.89
C VAL A 263 1.34 16.30 -9.88
N PRO A 264 0.61 17.07 -9.03
CA PRO A 264 1.23 17.93 -8.01
C PRO A 264 1.95 17.10 -6.94
N ILE A 265 2.94 17.73 -6.31
CA ILE A 265 3.73 17.13 -5.21
C ILE A 265 3.07 17.44 -3.87
#